data_1312c92b2ff0c4a70512ba01642c0c44
#
_entry.id   1312c92b2ff0c4a70512ba01642c0c44
#
_cell.length_a   1.000
_cell.length_b   1.000
_cell.length_c   1.000
_cell.angle_alpha   90.00
_cell.angle_beta   90.00
_cell.angle_gamma   90.00
#
_symmetry.space_group_name_H-M   'P 1'
#
loop_
_entity.id
_entity.type
_entity.pdbx_description
1 polymer ?
#
loop_
_entity_poly.entity_id
_entity_poly.type
_entity_poly.pdbx_seq_one_letter_code
_entity_poly.pdbx_strand_id
1 'polypeptide(L)'
;DKDAKMKDSGVEWIGEIPDGWKVVRFKHIASIKSNLVQPDKYMKYPQIAPDNIEKDTGRLLSHQTVEESGVISGNHLFYRGQILYSKIRPNLNKLTVAPFDGLCSADMYPIESKLPTLFMVYSMLSTYFVSQVSLIIQDRVKMPKINQEELGEIKVAVPSQQEMLTIADYLDSKCSEIDALLQNYEYQIATLEEYKKSLIYEYVTGKKEVPEA
;
A
#
# COMPACT_ATOMS: atom_id res chain seq x y z
N ASP A 1 17.54 6.40 17.44
CA ASP A 1 18.41 6.76 18.56
C ASP A 1 17.55 6.86 19.83
N LYS A 2 17.82 5.99 20.83
CA LYS A 2 17.06 5.97 22.10
C LYS A 2 17.27 7.24 22.95
N ASP A 3 18.32 7.96 22.67
CA ASP A 3 18.71 9.16 23.41
C ASP A 3 18.40 10.45 22.63
N ALA A 4 17.67 10.35 21.53
CA ALA A 4 17.30 11.52 20.75
C ALA A 4 16.36 12.42 21.56
N LYS A 5 16.70 13.71 21.63
CA LYS A 5 15.80 14.70 22.22
C LYS A 5 14.54 14.80 21.38
N MET A 6 13.40 14.62 22.01
CA MET A 6 12.08 14.67 21.38
C MET A 6 11.46 16.05 21.50
N LYS A 7 10.57 16.40 20.56
CA LYS A 7 9.72 17.59 20.57
C LYS A 7 8.32 17.25 20.08
N ASP A 8 7.33 18.00 20.51
CA ASP A 8 5.98 17.90 19.98
C ASP A 8 5.97 18.25 18.49
N SER A 9 5.38 17.40 17.67
CA SER A 9 5.21 17.62 16.23
C SER A 9 4.17 18.69 15.90
N GLY A 10 3.31 19.05 16.84
CA GLY A 10 2.12 19.88 16.63
C GLY A 10 1.03 19.18 15.83
N VAL A 11 1.07 17.83 15.75
CA VAL A 11 0.08 16.98 15.07
C VAL A 11 -0.27 15.82 15.98
N GLU A 12 -1.50 15.76 16.44
CA GLU A 12 -1.99 14.77 17.40
C GLU A 12 -1.62 13.32 16.99
N TRP A 13 -1.83 12.97 15.71
CA TRP A 13 -1.60 11.62 15.19
C TRP A 13 -0.12 11.25 15.04
N ILE A 14 0.77 12.24 14.98
CA ILE A 14 2.22 12.02 14.91
C ILE A 14 2.80 11.96 16.32
N GLY A 15 2.29 12.79 17.23
CA GLY A 15 2.82 12.91 18.58
C GLY A 15 4.20 13.57 18.62
N GLU A 16 5.11 13.03 19.42
CA GLU A 16 6.48 13.52 19.53
C GLU A 16 7.38 12.97 18.40
N ILE A 17 8.28 13.81 17.94
CA ILE A 17 9.30 13.48 16.92
C ILE A 17 10.70 13.90 17.41
N PRO A 18 11.79 13.33 16.90
CA PRO A 18 13.15 13.80 17.16
C PRO A 18 13.30 15.30 16.82
N ASP A 19 14.02 16.04 17.65
CA ASP A 19 14.15 17.50 17.55
C ASP A 19 14.66 17.99 16.18
N GLY A 20 15.53 17.20 15.52
CA GLY A 20 16.03 17.47 14.18
C GLY A 20 15.02 17.27 13.05
N TRP A 21 13.88 16.60 13.30
CA TRP A 21 12.88 16.33 12.26
C TRP A 21 11.96 17.52 12.01
N LYS A 22 11.36 17.56 10.81
CA LYS A 22 10.41 18.59 10.40
C LYS A 22 9.05 17.97 10.10
N VAL A 23 7.98 18.72 10.33
CA VAL A 23 6.64 18.38 9.87
C VAL A 23 6.33 19.24 8.67
N VAL A 24 6.01 18.60 7.55
CA VAL A 24 5.70 19.30 6.29
C VAL A 24 4.39 18.79 5.70
N ARG A 25 3.73 19.62 4.89
CA ARG A 25 2.53 19.19 4.17
C ARG A 25 2.91 18.34 2.96
N PHE A 26 2.11 17.33 2.67
CA PHE A 26 2.31 16.39 1.57
C PHE A 26 2.54 17.10 0.22
N LYS A 27 1.80 18.15 -0.09
CA LYS A 27 1.95 18.95 -1.33
C LYS A 27 3.35 19.54 -1.54
N HIS A 28 4.15 19.70 -0.50
CA HIS A 28 5.52 20.22 -0.62
C HIS A 28 6.55 19.15 -0.96
N ILE A 29 6.24 17.89 -0.64
CA ILE A 29 7.15 16.74 -0.78
C ILE A 29 6.69 15.71 -1.82
N ALA A 30 5.52 15.90 -2.42
CA ALA A 30 4.98 15.03 -3.47
C ALA A 30 4.18 15.85 -4.49
N SER A 31 4.06 15.31 -5.71
CA SER A 31 3.26 15.87 -6.80
C SER A 31 2.32 14.81 -7.36
N ILE A 32 1.02 15.12 -7.42
CA ILE A 32 0.04 14.25 -8.05
C ILE A 32 0.05 14.50 -9.56
N LYS A 33 0.27 13.45 -10.34
CA LYS A 33 0.34 13.51 -11.81
C LYS A 33 -0.99 13.06 -12.42
N SER A 34 -1.91 14.01 -12.60
CA SER A 34 -3.19 13.74 -13.28
C SER A 34 -3.00 13.72 -14.79
N ASN A 35 -2.49 12.61 -15.31
CA ASN A 35 -2.22 12.42 -16.74
C ASN A 35 -3.28 11.49 -17.35
N LEU A 36 -4.50 12.02 -17.52
CA LEU A 36 -5.64 11.25 -18.04
C LEU A 36 -5.51 11.08 -19.56
N VAL A 37 -5.50 9.83 -20.01
CA VAL A 37 -5.40 9.44 -21.43
C VAL A 37 -6.52 8.49 -21.80
N GLN A 38 -6.82 8.38 -23.12
CA GLN A 38 -7.72 7.36 -23.62
C GLN A 38 -6.98 6.03 -23.77
N PRO A 39 -7.60 4.89 -23.38
CA PRO A 39 -6.94 3.59 -23.33
C PRO A 39 -6.55 3.01 -24.70
N ASP A 40 -7.24 3.40 -25.76
CA ASP A 40 -7.10 2.87 -27.13
C ASP A 40 -5.67 2.84 -27.66
N LYS A 41 -4.83 3.79 -27.23
CA LYS A 41 -3.41 3.87 -27.60
C LYS A 41 -2.48 3.04 -26.74
N TYR A 42 -2.98 2.42 -25.68
CA TYR A 42 -2.22 1.76 -24.63
C TYR A 42 -2.64 0.31 -24.36
N MET A 43 -3.30 -0.34 -25.33
CA MET A 43 -3.94 -1.66 -25.17
C MET A 43 -3.04 -2.74 -24.56
N LYS A 44 -1.73 -2.70 -24.87
CA LYS A 44 -0.73 -3.65 -24.34
C LYS A 44 -0.10 -3.24 -23.01
N TYR A 45 -0.42 -2.06 -22.50
CA TYR A 45 0.12 -1.60 -21.22
C TYR A 45 -0.58 -2.32 -20.06
N PRO A 46 0.13 -2.59 -18.96
CA PRO A 46 -0.51 -3.02 -17.71
C PRO A 46 -1.54 -2.00 -17.23
N GLN A 47 -2.68 -2.50 -16.77
CA GLN A 47 -3.74 -1.69 -16.15
C GLN A 47 -3.85 -2.02 -14.68
N ILE A 48 -3.77 -0.99 -13.82
CA ILE A 48 -3.86 -1.10 -12.37
C ILE A 48 -5.12 -0.39 -11.88
N ALA A 49 -5.93 -1.12 -11.13
CA ALA A 49 -7.09 -0.60 -10.40
C ALA A 49 -6.87 -0.77 -8.88
N PRO A 50 -7.69 -0.14 -8.02
CA PRO A 50 -7.58 -0.32 -6.59
C PRO A 50 -7.65 -1.78 -6.12
N ASP A 51 -8.35 -2.65 -6.86
CA ASP A 51 -8.48 -4.07 -6.52
C ASP A 51 -7.22 -4.90 -6.82
N ASN A 52 -6.31 -4.35 -7.62
CA ASN A 52 -5.00 -4.96 -7.86
C ASN A 52 -3.97 -4.64 -6.75
N ILE A 53 -4.35 -3.87 -5.74
CA ILE A 53 -3.47 -3.51 -4.63
C ILE A 53 -4.02 -4.09 -3.34
N GLU A 54 -3.15 -4.78 -2.61
CA GLU A 54 -3.50 -5.32 -1.31
C GLU A 54 -3.62 -4.21 -0.28
N LYS A 55 -4.60 -4.36 0.61
CA LYS A 55 -4.86 -3.40 1.68
C LYS A 55 -3.70 -3.36 2.68
N ASP A 56 -3.26 -2.15 3.06
CA ASP A 56 -2.29 -1.85 4.12
C ASP A 56 -0.85 -2.41 3.91
N THR A 57 -0.55 -3.04 2.78
CA THR A 57 0.77 -3.72 2.58
C THR A 57 1.66 -3.04 1.54
N GLY A 58 1.10 -2.27 0.63
CA GLY A 58 1.84 -1.75 -0.52
C GLY A 58 2.08 -2.78 -1.64
N ARG A 59 1.59 -4.00 -1.50
CA ARG A 59 1.82 -5.10 -2.44
C ARG A 59 0.90 -5.00 -3.65
N LEU A 60 1.48 -5.10 -4.85
CA LEU A 60 0.75 -5.25 -6.09
C LEU A 60 0.37 -6.72 -6.28
N LEU A 61 -0.92 -6.96 -6.47
CA LEU A 61 -1.48 -8.28 -6.81
C LEU A 61 -1.42 -8.51 -8.33
N SER A 62 -2.11 -9.55 -8.80
CA SER A 62 -2.25 -9.80 -10.24
C SER A 62 -2.92 -8.61 -10.94
N HIS A 63 -2.46 -8.32 -12.14
CA HIS A 63 -3.02 -7.28 -13.01
C HIS A 63 -3.15 -7.82 -14.44
N GLN A 64 -3.92 -7.13 -15.25
CA GLN A 64 -4.17 -7.43 -16.65
C GLN A 64 -3.61 -6.31 -17.52
N THR A 65 -3.55 -6.53 -18.82
CA THR A 65 -3.35 -5.45 -19.80
C THR A 65 -4.61 -4.61 -19.93
N VAL A 66 -4.48 -3.42 -20.51
CA VAL A 66 -5.63 -2.56 -20.83
C VAL A 66 -6.64 -3.30 -21.72
N GLU A 67 -6.16 -4.07 -22.69
CA GLU A 67 -6.99 -4.89 -23.60
C GLU A 67 -7.78 -5.96 -22.84
N GLU A 68 -7.10 -6.72 -21.99
CA GLU A 68 -7.72 -7.78 -21.18
C GLU A 68 -8.71 -7.24 -20.15
N SER A 69 -8.43 -6.07 -19.57
CA SER A 69 -9.31 -5.43 -18.58
C SER A 69 -10.58 -4.86 -19.20
N GLY A 70 -10.61 -4.66 -20.53
CA GLY A 70 -11.76 -4.11 -21.24
C GLY A 70 -12.11 -2.67 -20.86
N VAL A 71 -11.18 -1.93 -20.24
CA VAL A 71 -11.42 -0.54 -19.82
C VAL A 71 -11.55 0.37 -21.04
N ILE A 72 -12.65 1.14 -21.09
CA ILE A 72 -12.96 2.08 -22.16
C ILE A 72 -12.95 3.55 -21.73
N SER A 73 -13.00 3.80 -20.42
CA SER A 73 -12.95 5.15 -19.85
C SER A 73 -11.51 5.64 -19.73
N GLY A 74 -11.32 6.97 -19.65
CA GLY A 74 -10.00 7.56 -19.43
C GLY A 74 -9.33 7.04 -18.15
N ASN A 75 -8.05 6.72 -18.27
CA ASN A 75 -7.18 6.26 -17.19
C ASN A 75 -5.97 7.18 -17.07
N HIS A 76 -5.33 7.20 -15.88
CA HIS A 76 -4.10 7.96 -15.71
C HIS A 76 -2.90 7.16 -16.21
N LEU A 77 -2.11 7.76 -17.12
CA LEU A 77 -0.80 7.23 -17.49
C LEU A 77 0.16 7.43 -16.32
N PHE A 78 0.81 6.36 -15.91
CA PHE A 78 1.84 6.39 -14.88
C PHE A 78 3.17 5.83 -15.38
N TYR A 79 4.23 6.16 -14.68
CA TYR A 79 5.58 5.71 -14.99
C TYR A 79 6.17 4.93 -13.83
N ARG A 80 7.10 4.03 -14.15
CA ARG A 80 7.86 3.24 -13.17
C ARG A 80 8.45 4.13 -12.07
N GLY A 81 8.32 3.71 -10.83
CA GLY A 81 8.82 4.41 -9.64
C GLY A 81 7.84 5.42 -9.04
N GLN A 82 6.74 5.73 -9.72
CA GLN A 82 5.66 6.53 -9.12
C GLN A 82 4.87 5.70 -8.11
N ILE A 83 4.32 6.36 -7.10
CA ILE A 83 3.41 5.75 -6.13
C ILE A 83 1.99 5.82 -6.71
N LEU A 84 1.32 4.69 -6.81
CA LEU A 84 -0.08 4.60 -7.21
C LEU A 84 -0.93 4.55 -5.94
N TYR A 85 -1.76 5.55 -5.70
CA TYR A 85 -2.60 5.68 -4.50
C TYR A 85 -4.07 5.69 -4.84
N SER A 86 -4.87 4.84 -4.20
CA SER A 86 -6.33 4.82 -4.37
C SER A 86 -6.97 6.01 -3.68
N LYS A 87 -7.60 6.91 -4.45
CA LYS A 87 -8.36 8.03 -3.89
C LYS A 87 -9.74 7.64 -3.38
N ILE A 88 -10.28 6.48 -3.81
CA ILE A 88 -11.55 5.94 -3.33
C ILE A 88 -11.32 5.01 -2.14
N ARG A 89 -12.23 5.05 -1.16
CA ARG A 89 -12.11 4.30 0.09
C ARG A 89 -10.67 4.38 0.65
N PRO A 90 -10.11 5.59 0.80
CA PRO A 90 -8.69 5.76 1.13
C PRO A 90 -8.33 5.20 2.51
N ASN A 91 -9.32 4.92 3.37
CA ASN A 91 -9.16 4.18 4.62
C ASN A 91 -8.75 2.71 4.43
N LEU A 92 -8.87 2.15 3.23
CA LEU A 92 -8.31 0.83 2.89
C LEU A 92 -6.82 0.90 2.60
N ASN A 93 -6.25 2.08 2.58
CA ASN A 93 -4.82 2.36 2.41
C ASN A 93 -4.15 1.54 1.30
N LYS A 94 -4.77 1.56 0.10
CA LYS A 94 -4.29 0.85 -1.07
C LYS A 94 -3.35 1.75 -1.87
N LEU A 95 -2.07 1.48 -1.75
CA LEU A 95 -1.00 2.14 -2.51
C LEU A 95 0.11 1.16 -2.85
N THR A 96 0.86 1.43 -3.92
CA THR A 96 2.02 0.63 -4.32
C THR A 96 3.01 1.48 -5.12
N VAL A 97 4.27 1.02 -5.22
CA VAL A 97 5.23 1.60 -6.17
C VAL A 97 5.05 0.91 -7.52
N ALA A 98 4.90 1.69 -8.57
CA ALA A 98 4.77 1.17 -9.93
C ALA A 98 6.06 0.46 -10.38
N PRO A 99 6.06 -0.86 -10.65
CA PRO A 99 7.26 -1.57 -11.09
C PRO A 99 7.53 -1.43 -12.60
N PHE A 100 6.59 -0.85 -13.34
CA PHE A 100 6.60 -0.64 -14.79
C PHE A 100 5.80 0.61 -15.15
N ASP A 101 5.80 0.99 -16.43
CA ASP A 101 4.92 2.02 -16.98
C ASP A 101 3.55 1.40 -17.31
N GLY A 102 2.46 2.13 -17.13
CA GLY A 102 1.12 1.59 -17.33
C GLY A 102 0.00 2.61 -17.24
N LEU A 103 -1.21 2.12 -17.25
CA LEU A 103 -2.41 2.91 -16.95
C LEU A 103 -3.00 2.52 -15.59
N CYS A 104 -3.38 3.48 -14.80
CA CYS A 104 -4.17 3.22 -13.59
C CYS A 104 -5.55 3.85 -13.69
N SER A 105 -6.49 3.24 -12.98
CA SER A 105 -7.87 3.73 -12.90
C SER A 105 -7.93 5.23 -12.62
N ALA A 106 -8.92 5.91 -13.20
CA ALA A 106 -9.22 7.31 -12.86
C ALA A 106 -9.50 7.53 -11.35
N ASP A 107 -9.77 6.48 -10.60
CA ASP A 107 -9.95 6.50 -9.14
C ASP A 107 -8.64 6.36 -8.36
N MET A 108 -7.51 6.45 -9.03
CA MET A 108 -6.17 6.44 -8.44
C MET A 108 -5.41 7.73 -8.75
N TYR A 109 -4.38 8.00 -7.96
CA TYR A 109 -3.44 9.08 -8.18
C TYR A 109 -2.03 8.50 -8.42
N PRO A 110 -1.43 8.70 -9.61
CA PRO A 110 0.01 8.58 -9.76
C PRO A 110 0.70 9.72 -9.01
N ILE A 111 1.60 9.40 -8.11
CA ILE A 111 2.27 10.38 -7.24
C ILE A 111 3.77 10.28 -7.47
N GLU A 112 4.40 11.41 -7.71
CA GLU A 112 5.84 11.55 -7.77
C GLU A 112 6.36 12.13 -6.45
N SER A 113 7.19 11.37 -5.76
CA SER A 113 7.80 11.79 -4.50
C SER A 113 9.06 12.62 -4.74
N LYS A 114 9.24 13.68 -3.96
CA LYS A 114 10.51 14.44 -3.88
C LYS A 114 11.45 13.88 -2.80
N LEU A 115 10.95 12.97 -1.98
CA LEU A 115 11.70 12.23 -0.96
C LEU A 115 12.00 10.81 -1.49
N PRO A 116 12.88 10.04 -0.84
CA PRO A 116 13.08 8.64 -1.19
C PRO A 116 11.74 7.89 -1.25
N THR A 117 11.46 7.24 -2.37
CA THR A 117 10.12 6.68 -2.67
C THR A 117 9.67 5.67 -1.61
N LEU A 118 10.56 4.76 -1.16
CA LEU A 118 10.22 3.78 -0.13
C LEU A 118 9.90 4.45 1.21
N PHE A 119 10.65 5.48 1.61
CA PHE A 119 10.31 6.23 2.82
C PHE A 119 8.92 6.86 2.73
N MET A 120 8.59 7.45 1.58
CA MET A 120 7.25 8.02 1.35
C MET A 120 6.16 6.94 1.41
N VAL A 121 6.39 5.77 0.82
CA VAL A 121 5.45 4.63 0.88
C VAL A 121 5.21 4.21 2.33
N TYR A 122 6.25 3.99 3.12
CA TYR A 122 6.10 3.64 4.54
C TYR A 122 5.44 4.74 5.36
N SER A 123 5.73 6.01 5.05
CA SER A 123 5.02 7.14 5.66
C SER A 123 3.53 7.12 5.34
N MET A 124 3.14 6.84 4.09
CA MET A 124 1.75 6.73 3.67
C MET A 124 1.05 5.47 4.21
N LEU A 125 1.78 4.38 4.43
CA LEU A 125 1.26 3.15 5.06
C LEU A 125 1.09 3.29 6.58
N SER A 126 1.72 4.28 7.20
CA SER A 126 1.68 4.46 8.65
C SER A 126 0.30 4.86 9.18
N THR A 127 0.03 4.48 10.41
CA THR A 127 -1.23 4.80 11.10
C THR A 127 -1.47 6.30 11.19
N TYR A 128 -0.43 7.12 11.41
CA TYR A 128 -0.61 8.57 11.50
C TYR A 128 -1.10 9.20 10.19
N PHE A 129 -0.67 8.67 9.05
CA PHE A 129 -1.12 9.14 7.73
C PHE A 129 -2.58 8.73 7.49
N VAL A 130 -2.90 7.46 7.71
CA VAL A 130 -4.25 6.90 7.54
C VAL A 130 -5.26 7.56 8.48
N SER A 131 -4.87 7.89 9.72
CA SER A 131 -5.75 8.59 10.67
C SER A 131 -6.11 9.98 10.18
N GLN A 132 -5.16 10.75 9.65
CA GLN A 132 -5.44 12.06 9.06
C GLN A 132 -6.39 11.95 7.85
N VAL A 133 -6.15 10.97 6.98
CA VAL A 133 -7.05 10.69 5.83
C VAL A 133 -8.45 10.33 6.32
N SER A 134 -8.55 9.45 7.31
CA SER A 134 -9.83 8.99 7.87
C SER A 134 -10.63 10.14 8.48
N LEU A 135 -9.96 11.06 9.16
CA LEU A 135 -10.60 12.26 9.71
C LEU A 135 -11.21 13.16 8.62
N ILE A 136 -10.49 13.33 7.49
CA ILE A 136 -10.97 14.15 6.37
C ILE A 136 -12.23 13.55 5.73
N ILE A 137 -12.32 12.23 5.67
CA ILE A 137 -13.41 11.54 4.95
C ILE A 137 -14.53 11.02 5.86
N GLN A 138 -14.45 11.24 7.19
CA GLN A 138 -15.32 10.62 8.19
C GLN A 138 -16.83 10.81 7.93
N ASP A 139 -17.22 11.97 7.37
CA ASP A 139 -18.62 12.31 7.12
C ASP A 139 -19.12 11.84 5.73
N ARG A 140 -18.30 11.12 4.96
CA ARG A 140 -18.60 10.67 3.61
C ARG A 140 -19.13 9.24 3.61
N VAL A 141 -20.44 9.06 3.54
CA VAL A 141 -21.12 7.77 3.74
C VAL A 141 -20.96 6.80 2.54
N LYS A 142 -21.07 7.31 1.30
CA LYS A 142 -21.04 6.46 0.09
C LYS A 142 -19.75 6.68 -0.69
N MET A 143 -18.92 5.63 -0.80
CA MET A 143 -17.66 5.65 -1.54
C MET A 143 -16.82 6.90 -1.23
N PRO A 144 -16.32 7.04 0.01
CA PRO A 144 -15.55 8.21 0.38
C PRO A 144 -14.35 8.37 -0.57
N LYS A 145 -14.12 9.59 -1.02
CA LYS A 145 -12.96 9.94 -1.86
C LYS A 145 -12.19 11.07 -1.20
N ILE A 146 -10.88 11.02 -1.30
CA ILE A 146 -10.02 12.15 -0.95
C ILE A 146 -9.62 12.89 -2.22
N ASN A 147 -9.74 14.21 -2.24
CA ASN A 147 -9.29 15.01 -3.37
C ASN A 147 -7.82 15.40 -3.25
N GLN A 148 -7.24 16.00 -4.30
CA GLN A 148 -5.82 16.34 -4.35
C GLN A 148 -5.44 17.42 -3.33
N GLU A 149 -6.31 18.39 -3.09
CA GLU A 149 -6.06 19.46 -2.12
C GLU A 149 -6.04 18.91 -0.71
N GLU A 150 -7.01 18.08 -0.36
CA GLU A 150 -7.11 17.41 0.94
C GLU A 150 -5.92 16.50 1.20
N LEU A 151 -5.54 15.67 0.21
CA LEU A 151 -4.34 14.83 0.32
C LEU A 151 -3.08 15.68 0.48
N GLY A 152 -3.04 16.83 -0.21
CA GLY A 152 -1.94 17.80 -0.13
C GLY A 152 -1.74 18.42 1.25
N GLU A 153 -2.78 18.50 2.09
CA GLU A 153 -2.73 19.09 3.44
C GLU A 153 -2.29 18.08 4.52
N ILE A 154 -2.24 16.78 4.21
CA ILE A 154 -1.74 15.75 5.14
C ILE A 154 -0.34 16.12 5.60
N LYS A 155 -0.10 16.04 6.89
CA LYS A 155 1.19 16.35 7.51
C LYS A 155 2.05 15.10 7.61
N VAL A 156 3.31 15.22 7.23
CA VAL A 156 4.30 14.14 7.19
C VAL A 156 5.53 14.56 8.01
N ALA A 157 6.00 13.66 8.87
CA ALA A 157 7.26 13.83 9.59
C ALA A 157 8.44 13.48 8.69
N VAL A 158 9.39 14.40 8.55
CA VAL A 158 10.51 14.29 7.59
C VAL A 158 11.83 14.42 8.32
N PRO A 159 12.61 13.34 8.41
CA PRO A 159 13.99 13.34 8.90
C PRO A 159 14.99 13.91 7.89
N SER A 160 16.27 13.81 8.19
CA SER A 160 17.33 14.05 7.22
C SER A 160 17.28 13.00 6.08
N GLN A 161 17.84 13.35 4.92
CA GLN A 161 17.85 12.43 3.77
C GLN A 161 18.52 11.08 4.10
N GLN A 162 19.61 11.11 4.85
CA GLN A 162 20.31 9.89 5.24
C GLN A 162 19.46 9.01 6.17
N GLU A 163 18.77 9.62 7.13
CA GLU A 163 17.86 8.89 8.02
C GLU A 163 16.67 8.29 7.26
N MET A 164 16.10 9.02 6.28
CA MET A 164 15.03 8.49 5.43
C MET A 164 15.44 7.22 4.70
N LEU A 165 16.64 7.18 4.13
CA LEU A 165 17.17 6.01 3.45
C LEU A 165 17.37 4.85 4.44
N THR A 166 18.01 5.12 5.58
CA THR A 166 18.25 4.10 6.61
C THR A 166 16.95 3.51 7.17
N ILE A 167 15.94 4.35 7.41
CA ILE A 167 14.62 3.91 7.86
C ILE A 167 13.93 3.07 6.79
N ALA A 168 13.96 3.51 5.54
CA ALA A 168 13.33 2.80 4.43
C ALA A 168 13.96 1.42 4.22
N ASP A 169 15.29 1.32 4.19
CA ASP A 169 16.03 0.06 4.02
C ASP A 169 15.76 -0.91 5.18
N TYR A 170 15.74 -0.39 6.42
CA TYR A 170 15.42 -1.21 7.59
C TYR A 170 14.00 -1.76 7.53
N LEU A 171 13.01 -0.91 7.21
CA LEU A 171 11.61 -1.33 7.12
C LEU A 171 11.41 -2.31 5.96
N ASP A 172 12.02 -2.08 4.80
CA ASP A 172 11.93 -2.97 3.64
C ASP A 172 12.46 -4.38 3.98
N SER A 173 13.62 -4.45 4.63
CA SER A 173 14.19 -5.71 5.11
C SER A 173 13.25 -6.41 6.11
N LYS A 174 12.74 -5.68 7.11
CA LYS A 174 11.89 -6.27 8.15
C LYS A 174 10.51 -6.69 7.64
N CYS A 175 9.89 -5.89 6.78
CA CYS A 175 8.64 -6.26 6.15
C CYS A 175 8.80 -7.50 5.25
N SER A 176 9.90 -7.57 4.47
CA SER A 176 10.21 -8.75 3.66
C SER A 176 10.42 -10.02 4.50
N GLU A 177 11.11 -9.93 5.65
CA GLU A 177 11.26 -11.05 6.59
C GLU A 177 9.89 -11.51 7.14
N ILE A 178 9.03 -10.56 7.53
CA ILE A 178 7.68 -10.84 8.04
C ILE A 178 6.82 -11.49 6.95
N ASP A 179 6.85 -10.95 5.73
CA ASP A 179 6.07 -11.49 4.60
C ASP A 179 6.48 -12.93 4.27
N ALA A 180 7.80 -13.23 4.30
CA ALA A 180 8.29 -14.59 4.11
C ALA A 180 7.79 -15.56 5.20
N LEU A 181 7.74 -15.12 6.47
CA LEU A 181 7.19 -15.90 7.57
C LEU A 181 5.69 -16.13 7.41
N LEU A 182 4.92 -15.10 7.05
CA LEU A 182 3.48 -15.22 6.80
C LEU A 182 3.20 -16.23 5.69
N GLN A 183 3.92 -16.15 4.57
CA GLN A 183 3.79 -17.08 3.45
C GLN A 183 4.10 -18.54 3.87
N ASN A 184 5.11 -18.74 4.72
CA ASN A 184 5.43 -20.06 5.24
C ASN A 184 4.29 -20.60 6.15
N TYR A 185 3.73 -19.76 7.01
CA TYR A 185 2.59 -20.17 7.85
C TYR A 185 1.34 -20.49 7.02
N GLU A 186 1.03 -19.71 6.01
CA GLU A 186 -0.07 -20.00 5.07
C GLU A 186 0.10 -21.35 4.38
N TYR A 187 1.32 -21.66 3.93
CA TYR A 187 1.64 -22.97 3.36
C TYR A 187 1.47 -24.12 4.36
N GLN A 188 1.93 -23.93 5.60
CA GLN A 188 1.76 -24.94 6.66
C GLN A 188 0.28 -25.18 6.98
N ILE A 189 -0.52 -24.12 7.06
CA ILE A 189 -1.97 -24.22 7.29
C ILE A 189 -2.63 -25.01 6.17
N ALA A 190 -2.35 -24.68 4.91
CA ALA A 190 -2.90 -25.40 3.77
C ALA A 190 -2.53 -26.90 3.78
N THR A 191 -1.27 -27.21 4.11
CA THR A 191 -0.79 -28.60 4.24
C THR A 191 -1.52 -29.37 5.35
N LEU A 192 -1.73 -28.73 6.50
CA LEU A 192 -2.47 -29.34 7.62
C LEU A 192 -3.94 -29.55 7.30
N GLU A 193 -4.56 -28.64 6.55
CA GLU A 193 -5.94 -28.81 6.08
C GLU A 193 -6.08 -29.98 5.11
N GLU A 194 -5.14 -30.17 4.19
CA GLU A 194 -5.11 -31.33 3.29
C GLU A 194 -4.88 -32.64 4.07
N TYR A 195 -3.94 -32.63 5.02
CA TYR A 195 -3.69 -33.78 5.87
C TYR A 195 -4.94 -34.15 6.69
N LYS A 196 -5.65 -33.20 7.27
CA LYS A 196 -6.91 -33.40 7.96
C LYS A 196 -7.95 -34.07 7.06
N LYS A 197 -8.09 -33.62 5.82
CA LYS A 197 -9.02 -34.22 4.85
C LYS A 197 -8.62 -35.65 4.53
N SER A 198 -7.33 -35.94 4.35
CA SER A 198 -6.82 -37.29 4.10
C SER A 198 -7.10 -38.24 5.28
N LEU A 199 -6.82 -37.77 6.50
CA LEU A 199 -7.12 -38.55 7.72
C LEU A 199 -8.60 -38.91 7.80
N ILE A 200 -9.48 -37.95 7.65
CA ILE A 200 -10.93 -38.20 7.68
C ILE A 200 -11.31 -39.28 6.64
N TYR A 201 -10.82 -39.13 5.41
CA TYR A 201 -11.09 -40.08 4.35
C TYR A 201 -10.58 -41.50 4.67
N GLU A 202 -9.33 -41.61 5.15
CA GLU A 202 -8.71 -42.92 5.44
C GLU A 202 -9.43 -43.67 6.54
N TYR A 203 -9.81 -43.02 7.63
CA TYR A 203 -10.50 -43.64 8.75
C TYR A 203 -11.98 -43.93 8.46
N VAL A 204 -12.69 -42.99 7.84
CA VAL A 204 -14.12 -43.17 7.53
C VAL A 204 -14.36 -44.26 6.45
N THR A 205 -13.39 -44.42 5.56
CA THR A 205 -13.47 -45.48 4.51
C THR A 205 -12.84 -46.81 4.92
N GLY A 206 -12.37 -46.96 6.16
CA GLY A 206 -11.73 -48.18 6.65
C GLY A 206 -10.36 -48.50 6.05
N LYS A 207 -9.71 -47.52 5.42
CA LYS A 207 -8.35 -47.67 4.87
C LYS A 207 -7.26 -47.63 5.94
N LYS A 208 -7.58 -47.06 7.09
CA LYS A 208 -6.78 -47.09 8.31
C LYS A 208 -7.62 -47.52 9.48
N GLU A 209 -7.04 -48.34 10.36
CA GLU A 209 -7.62 -48.72 11.64
C GLU A 209 -7.30 -47.67 12.70
N VAL A 210 -8.26 -47.41 13.58
CA VAL A 210 -8.04 -46.51 14.73
C VAL A 210 -7.05 -47.19 15.66
N PRO A 211 -5.94 -46.55 16.07
CA PRO A 211 -5.01 -47.12 17.03
C PRO A 211 -5.73 -47.50 18.32
N GLU A 212 -5.46 -48.71 18.83
CA GLU A 212 -5.94 -49.11 20.16
C GLU A 212 -5.36 -48.15 21.21
N ALA A 213 -6.21 -47.69 22.15
CA ALA A 213 -5.85 -46.72 23.16
C ALA A 213 -4.97 -47.32 24.27
#